data_6c7898592fb71c3ac38d317370af75ee
#
_entry.id   6c7898592fb71c3ac38d317370af75ee
#
_cell.length_a   1.000
_cell.length_b   1.000
_cell.length_c   1.000
_cell.angle_alpha   90.00
_cell.angle_beta   90.00
_cell.angle_gamma   90.00
#
_symmetry.space_group_name_H-M   'P 1'
#
loop_
_entity.id
_entity.type
_entity.pdbx_description
1 polymer ?
#
loop_
_entity_poly.entity_id
_entity_poly.type
_entity_poly.pdbx_seq_one_letter_code
_entity_poly.pdbx_strand_id
1 'polypeptide(L)'
;DITDYLREGENVISVQVFRWSDASWVEDQDFIRLSGIFRDVSIYSTPEVRVRDFSVVADLDENYEDATLDIEVDLTNYLKSNDEYTVEAMIYDEDFNPVLDSPISVSTDFTDATDYNEDATRKVVNLTQELKSPEKWSAETPYLYTAVITLKDSEGNEKEAVSTKFG
;
A
#
# COMPACT_ATOMS: atom_id res chain seq x y z
N ASP A 1 15.24 8.60 2.38
CA ASP A 1 14.56 9.57 3.23
C ASP A 1 15.33 10.89 3.21
N ILE A 2 14.62 12.02 3.14
CA ILE A 2 15.23 13.37 3.11
C ILE A 2 14.75 14.25 4.25
N THR A 3 14.01 13.66 5.22
CA THR A 3 13.36 14.39 6.30
C THR A 3 14.37 15.27 7.08
N ASP A 4 15.52 14.73 7.45
CA ASP A 4 16.56 15.43 8.21
C ASP A 4 17.27 16.56 7.43
N TYR A 5 17.10 16.59 6.12
CA TYR A 5 17.70 17.60 5.25
C TYR A 5 16.76 18.75 4.92
N LEU A 6 15.46 18.59 5.26
CA LEU A 6 14.47 19.62 5.01
C LEU A 6 14.60 20.78 6.00
N ARG A 7 14.30 21.96 5.52
CA ARG A 7 14.24 23.18 6.32
C ARG A 7 13.00 23.99 5.96
N GLU A 8 12.59 24.86 6.84
CA GLU A 8 11.51 25.80 6.59
C GLU A 8 11.84 26.70 5.40
N GLY A 9 10.87 26.90 4.51
CA GLY A 9 10.99 27.70 3.30
C GLY A 9 11.44 26.89 2.08
N GLU A 10 12.26 27.47 1.22
CA GLU A 10 12.66 26.88 -0.04
C GLU A 10 13.71 25.77 0.15
N ASN A 11 13.43 24.59 -0.44
CA ASN A 11 14.35 23.45 -0.52
C ASN A 11 14.64 23.13 -1.98
N VAL A 12 15.87 22.82 -2.31
CA VAL A 12 16.31 22.47 -3.67
C VAL A 12 16.82 21.05 -3.68
N ILE A 13 16.24 20.24 -4.58
CA ILE A 13 16.68 18.87 -4.83
C ILE A 13 17.31 18.80 -6.21
N SER A 14 18.49 18.22 -6.30
CA SER A 14 19.18 17.96 -7.56
C SER A 14 19.37 16.45 -7.74
N VAL A 15 18.93 15.94 -8.90
CA VAL A 15 19.09 14.54 -9.28
C VAL A 15 20.00 14.46 -10.50
N GLN A 16 21.07 13.67 -10.40
CA GLN A 16 22.01 13.46 -11.50
C GLN A 16 21.98 11.99 -11.94
N VAL A 17 21.78 11.77 -13.23
CA VAL A 17 21.78 10.44 -13.85
C VAL A 17 22.97 10.36 -14.81
N PHE A 18 23.83 9.37 -14.61
CA PHE A 18 24.97 9.09 -15.50
C PHE A 18 24.56 8.08 -16.56
N ARG A 19 24.93 8.39 -17.83
CA ARG A 19 24.67 7.47 -18.94
C ARG A 19 25.53 6.20 -18.87
N TRP A 20 26.75 6.33 -18.38
CA TRP A 20 27.74 5.26 -18.31
C TRP A 20 28.17 5.05 -16.87
N SER A 21 28.25 3.78 -16.47
CA SER A 21 28.79 3.32 -15.19
C SER A 21 29.78 2.21 -15.47
N ASP A 22 30.54 1.78 -14.46
CA ASP A 22 31.49 0.65 -14.56
C ASP A 22 30.78 -0.63 -15.03
N ALA A 23 29.53 -0.85 -14.56
CA ALA A 23 28.70 -1.98 -14.96
C ALA A 23 28.35 -1.96 -16.47
N SER A 24 28.32 -0.80 -17.11
CA SER A 24 28.01 -0.68 -18.54
C SER A 24 28.93 -1.47 -19.46
N TRP A 25 30.18 -1.77 -19.01
CA TRP A 25 31.14 -2.55 -19.76
C TRP A 25 30.99 -4.06 -19.54
N VAL A 26 30.43 -4.45 -18.39
CA VAL A 26 30.30 -5.86 -17.99
C VAL A 26 28.94 -6.40 -18.43
N GLU A 27 27.92 -5.56 -18.38
CA GLU A 27 26.51 -5.91 -18.69
C GLU A 27 26.11 -5.51 -20.11
N ASP A 28 27.07 -5.50 -21.04
CA ASP A 28 26.81 -5.12 -22.43
C ASP A 28 26.15 -6.29 -23.18
N GLN A 29 24.83 -6.23 -23.27
CA GLN A 29 24.00 -7.14 -24.07
C GLN A 29 23.29 -6.34 -25.17
N ASP A 30 22.60 -7.04 -26.08
CA ASP A 30 21.90 -6.49 -27.26
C ASP A 30 20.66 -5.64 -26.90
N PHE A 31 20.78 -4.74 -25.92
CA PHE A 31 19.70 -3.86 -25.51
C PHE A 31 19.87 -2.43 -26.04
N ILE A 32 18.77 -1.83 -26.42
CA ILE A 32 18.70 -0.38 -26.64
C ILE A 32 18.87 0.32 -25.31
N ARG A 33 19.94 1.06 -25.13
CA ARG A 33 20.23 1.80 -23.90
C ARG A 33 19.66 3.21 -23.99
N LEU A 34 18.56 3.40 -23.26
CA LEU A 34 18.00 4.72 -23.02
C LEU A 34 18.47 5.20 -21.65
N SER A 35 19.03 6.40 -21.61
CA SER A 35 19.49 7.02 -20.36
C SER A 35 18.80 8.34 -20.12
N GLY A 36 18.81 8.80 -18.86
CA GLY A 36 18.14 10.00 -18.41
C GLY A 36 16.99 9.72 -17.48
N ILE A 37 16.27 10.76 -17.08
CA ILE A 37 15.08 10.68 -16.24
C ILE A 37 13.88 10.69 -17.16
N PHE A 38 13.27 9.53 -17.36
CA PHE A 38 12.13 9.36 -18.29
C PHE A 38 10.79 9.08 -17.57
N ARG A 39 10.78 9.12 -16.25
CA ARG A 39 9.59 9.05 -15.41
C ARG A 39 9.57 10.22 -14.47
N ASP A 40 8.42 10.50 -13.89
CA ASP A 40 8.23 11.58 -12.94
C ASP A 40 9.15 11.43 -11.72
N VAL A 41 9.61 12.56 -11.22
CA VAL A 41 10.30 12.67 -9.94
C VAL A 41 9.32 13.32 -8.98
N SER A 42 8.90 12.59 -7.96
CA SER A 42 7.93 13.06 -6.97
C SER A 42 8.52 13.03 -5.57
N ILE A 43 8.04 13.94 -4.74
CA ILE A 43 8.28 13.95 -3.30
C ILE A 43 6.94 13.69 -2.64
N TYR A 44 6.92 12.82 -1.66
CA TYR A 44 5.74 12.54 -0.87
C TYR A 44 6.08 12.58 0.63
N SER A 45 5.10 12.91 1.45
CA SER A 45 5.17 12.77 2.89
C SER A 45 4.08 11.82 3.37
N THR A 46 4.34 11.18 4.48
CA THR A 46 3.40 10.23 5.10
C THR A 46 3.21 10.60 6.57
N PRO A 47 2.11 10.14 7.19
CA PRO A 47 1.99 10.17 8.63
C PRO A 47 3.10 9.36 9.33
N GLU A 48 3.34 9.66 10.61
CA GLU A 48 4.33 8.94 11.43
C GLU A 48 3.90 7.50 11.72
N VAL A 49 2.59 7.24 11.79
CA VAL A 49 2.03 5.88 11.75
C VAL A 49 1.25 5.75 10.45
N ARG A 50 1.63 4.80 9.62
CA ARG A 50 1.17 4.70 8.24
C ARG A 50 1.01 3.27 7.75
N VAL A 51 0.25 3.11 6.68
CA VAL A 51 0.27 1.91 5.85
C VAL A 51 1.54 1.94 5.00
N ARG A 52 2.49 1.06 5.32
CA ARG A 52 3.76 0.94 4.58
C ARG A 52 3.59 0.17 3.29
N ASP A 53 2.86 -0.93 3.37
CA ASP A 53 2.59 -1.85 2.27
C ASP A 53 1.28 -2.60 2.52
N PHE A 54 0.70 -3.14 1.49
CA PHE A 54 -0.48 -3.99 1.61
C PHE A 54 -0.63 -4.91 0.42
N SER A 55 -1.29 -6.05 0.64
CA SER A 55 -1.71 -6.95 -0.43
C SER A 55 -3.20 -7.25 -0.34
N VAL A 56 -3.84 -7.41 -1.48
CA VAL A 56 -5.25 -7.79 -1.60
C VAL A 56 -5.32 -9.01 -2.51
N VAL A 57 -5.78 -10.12 -1.97
CA VAL A 57 -5.92 -11.40 -2.69
C VAL A 57 -7.37 -11.85 -2.59
N ALA A 58 -7.99 -12.10 -3.73
CA ALA A 58 -9.31 -12.71 -3.80
C ALA A 58 -9.15 -14.14 -4.35
N ASP A 59 -9.40 -15.13 -3.51
CA ASP A 59 -9.27 -16.53 -3.87
C ASP A 59 -10.67 -17.16 -4.05
N LEU A 60 -10.92 -17.71 -5.23
CA LEU A 60 -12.20 -18.33 -5.56
C LEU A 60 -12.31 -19.72 -4.94
N ASP A 61 -13.52 -20.09 -4.56
CA ASP A 61 -13.81 -21.46 -4.11
C ASP A 61 -13.63 -22.52 -5.22
N GLU A 62 -13.73 -23.80 -4.85
CA GLU A 62 -13.57 -24.93 -5.78
C GLU A 62 -14.59 -24.92 -6.94
N ASN A 63 -15.72 -24.24 -6.77
CA ASN A 63 -16.77 -24.14 -7.77
C ASN A 63 -16.67 -22.85 -8.60
N TYR A 64 -15.73 -21.95 -8.25
CA TYR A 64 -15.61 -20.61 -8.84
C TYR A 64 -16.88 -19.76 -8.67
N GLU A 65 -17.61 -19.97 -7.57
CA GLU A 65 -18.85 -19.24 -7.28
C GLU A 65 -18.62 -18.10 -6.30
N ASP A 66 -18.04 -18.41 -5.14
CA ASP A 66 -17.76 -17.46 -4.07
C ASP A 66 -16.25 -17.18 -3.98
N ALA A 67 -15.87 -16.12 -3.29
CA ALA A 67 -14.46 -15.80 -3.06
C ALA A 67 -14.19 -15.49 -1.57
N THR A 68 -12.97 -15.82 -1.13
CA THR A 68 -12.41 -15.32 0.10
C THR A 68 -11.46 -14.18 -0.22
N LEU A 69 -11.73 -13.02 0.33
CA LEU A 69 -10.88 -11.85 0.22
C LEU A 69 -9.96 -11.79 1.45
N ASP A 70 -8.66 -11.85 1.23
CA ASP A 70 -7.63 -11.68 2.24
C ASP A 70 -6.85 -10.40 1.97
N ILE A 71 -6.81 -9.53 2.99
CA ILE A 71 -6.11 -8.25 2.94
C ILE A 71 -5.06 -8.26 4.03
N GLU A 72 -3.79 -8.29 3.65
CA GLU A 72 -2.67 -8.07 4.57
C GLU A 72 -2.26 -6.61 4.53
N VAL A 73 -2.13 -5.98 5.70
CA VAL A 73 -1.72 -4.58 5.83
C VAL A 73 -0.49 -4.48 6.72
N ASP A 74 0.58 -3.94 6.18
CA ASP A 74 1.84 -3.71 6.86
C ASP A 74 1.90 -2.25 7.37
N LEU A 75 1.86 -2.09 8.68
CA LEU A 75 1.92 -0.80 9.35
C LEU A 75 3.34 -0.49 9.83
N THR A 76 3.76 0.76 9.67
CA THR A 76 5.00 1.27 10.26
C THR A 76 4.69 2.40 11.22
N ASN A 77 5.33 2.39 12.39
CA ASN A 77 5.16 3.38 13.46
C ASN A 77 6.52 3.99 13.81
N TYR A 78 6.72 5.24 13.42
CA TYR A 78 7.91 6.05 13.75
C TYR A 78 7.83 6.71 15.13
N LEU A 79 6.62 6.79 15.74
CA LEU A 79 6.46 7.30 17.10
C LEU A 79 6.92 6.29 18.16
N LYS A 80 7.00 5.00 17.80
CA LYS A 80 7.29 3.89 18.73
C LYS A 80 6.36 3.88 19.95
N SER A 81 5.15 4.43 19.79
CA SER A 81 4.10 4.38 20.80
C SER A 81 3.30 3.09 20.66
N ASN A 82 2.64 2.70 21.76
CA ASN A 82 1.72 1.56 21.78
C ASN A 82 0.25 2.01 21.70
N ASP A 83 0.00 3.14 21.05
CA ASP A 83 -1.34 3.64 20.84
C ASP A 83 -2.15 2.66 19.98
N GLU A 84 -3.46 2.64 20.21
CA GLU A 84 -4.39 1.80 19.48
C GLU A 84 -4.76 2.48 18.15
N TYR A 85 -4.82 1.66 17.10
CA TYR A 85 -5.23 2.04 15.76
C TYR A 85 -6.28 1.06 15.24
N THR A 86 -7.10 1.52 14.31
CA THR A 86 -8.03 0.67 13.57
C THR A 86 -7.70 0.71 12.09
N VAL A 87 -7.57 -0.48 11.51
CA VAL A 87 -7.48 -0.65 10.06
C VAL A 87 -8.84 -1.07 9.55
N GLU A 88 -9.38 -0.31 8.61
CA GLU A 88 -10.65 -0.62 7.93
C GLU A 88 -10.38 -0.86 6.44
N ALA A 89 -11.14 -1.77 5.85
CA ALA A 89 -11.15 -1.99 4.40
C ALA A 89 -12.58 -1.97 3.88
N MET A 90 -12.84 -1.17 2.86
CA MET A 90 -14.11 -1.10 2.14
C MET A 90 -13.89 -1.47 0.68
N ILE A 91 -14.79 -2.28 0.14
CA ILE A 91 -14.73 -2.76 -1.24
C ILE A 91 -15.82 -2.05 -2.06
N TYR A 92 -15.42 -1.57 -3.22
CA TYR A 92 -16.29 -0.90 -4.17
C TYR A 92 -16.28 -1.63 -5.52
N ASP A 93 -17.42 -1.61 -6.19
CA ASP A 93 -17.54 -2.08 -7.57
C ASP A 93 -16.91 -1.09 -8.57
N GLU A 94 -17.03 -1.36 -9.87
CA GLU A 94 -16.49 -0.50 -10.93
C GLU A 94 -17.15 0.90 -11.01
N ASP A 95 -18.38 1.03 -10.50
CA ASP A 95 -19.15 2.28 -10.41
C ASP A 95 -18.96 3.01 -9.07
N PHE A 96 -18.06 2.53 -8.22
CA PHE A 96 -17.83 3.02 -6.85
C PHE A 96 -19.02 2.87 -5.90
N ASN A 97 -19.91 1.90 -6.12
CA ASN A 97 -20.86 1.51 -5.12
C ASN A 97 -20.23 0.56 -4.10
N PRO A 98 -20.56 0.68 -2.81
CA PRO A 98 -20.05 -0.24 -1.80
C PRO A 98 -20.60 -1.65 -2.03
N VAL A 99 -19.70 -2.64 -2.01
CA VAL A 99 -20.05 -4.07 -2.14
C VAL A 99 -20.41 -4.66 -0.78
N LEU A 100 -19.86 -4.11 0.29
CA LEU A 100 -20.10 -4.53 1.66
C LEU A 100 -21.04 -3.55 2.37
N ASP A 101 -21.89 -4.05 3.27
CA ASP A 101 -22.78 -3.23 4.10
C ASP A 101 -22.01 -2.34 5.09
N SER A 102 -20.82 -2.78 5.49
CA SER A 102 -19.92 -2.05 6.38
C SER A 102 -18.47 -2.43 6.08
N PRO A 103 -17.49 -1.57 6.43
CA PRO A 103 -16.08 -1.92 6.30
C PRO A 103 -15.72 -3.15 7.14
N ILE A 104 -14.80 -3.96 6.60
CA ILE A 104 -14.07 -4.94 7.39
C ILE A 104 -13.14 -4.16 8.30
N SER A 105 -13.06 -4.52 9.59
CA SER A 105 -12.33 -3.72 10.56
C SER A 105 -11.53 -4.59 11.52
N VAL A 106 -10.31 -4.17 11.85
CA VAL A 106 -9.49 -4.77 12.89
C VAL A 106 -8.80 -3.68 13.72
N SER A 107 -8.91 -3.78 15.06
CA SER A 107 -8.14 -2.93 15.97
C SER A 107 -6.80 -3.58 16.27
N THR A 108 -5.75 -2.78 16.37
CA THR A 108 -4.40 -3.22 16.69
C THR A 108 -3.65 -2.15 17.47
N ASP A 109 -2.61 -2.58 18.18
CA ASP A 109 -1.61 -1.73 18.79
C ASP A 109 -0.21 -2.20 18.36
N PHE A 110 0.83 -1.57 18.88
CA PHE A 110 2.21 -1.91 18.58
C PHE A 110 2.96 -2.63 19.71
N THR A 111 2.23 -3.19 20.71
CA THR A 111 2.82 -3.85 21.87
C THR A 111 3.68 -5.06 21.49
N ASP A 112 3.26 -5.83 20.46
CA ASP A 112 3.97 -7.00 19.92
C ASP A 112 4.59 -6.73 18.54
N ALA A 113 4.78 -5.45 18.20
CA ALA A 113 5.41 -5.06 16.95
C ALA A 113 6.89 -5.48 16.91
N THR A 114 7.38 -5.73 15.72
CA THR A 114 8.79 -6.01 15.46
C THR A 114 9.54 -4.74 15.07
N ASP A 115 10.85 -4.72 15.30
CA ASP A 115 11.68 -3.64 14.79
C ASP A 115 11.69 -3.66 13.27
N TYR A 116 11.41 -2.50 12.67
CA TYR A 116 11.57 -2.31 11.24
C TYR A 116 12.98 -1.79 10.91
N ASN A 117 13.44 -0.80 11.68
CA ASN A 117 14.78 -0.23 11.67
C ASN A 117 15.05 0.49 12.99
N GLU A 118 16.15 1.23 13.11
CA GLU A 118 16.50 1.99 14.32
C GLU A 118 15.44 3.02 14.72
N ASP A 119 14.64 3.51 13.74
CA ASP A 119 13.71 4.63 13.94
C ASP A 119 12.25 4.20 14.04
N ALA A 120 11.88 2.97 13.64
CA ALA A 120 10.48 2.56 13.53
C ALA A 120 10.24 1.10 13.93
N THR A 121 9.01 0.84 14.36
CA THR A 121 8.48 -0.52 14.55
C THR A 121 7.49 -0.88 13.43
N ARG A 122 7.25 -2.19 13.25
CA ARG A 122 6.40 -2.76 12.20
C ARG A 122 5.37 -3.71 12.79
N LYS A 123 4.14 -3.61 12.31
CA LYS A 123 3.03 -4.51 12.65
C LYS A 123 2.30 -4.91 11.37
N VAL A 124 2.06 -6.22 11.22
CA VAL A 124 1.20 -6.75 10.14
C VAL A 124 -0.15 -7.11 10.73
N VAL A 125 -1.21 -6.69 10.06
CA VAL A 125 -2.59 -7.04 10.39
C VAL A 125 -3.27 -7.68 9.18
N ASN A 126 -4.21 -8.59 9.42
CA ASN A 126 -4.94 -9.30 8.40
C ASN A 126 -6.43 -9.07 8.57
N LEU A 127 -7.11 -8.80 7.45
CA LEU A 127 -8.55 -8.71 7.35
C LEU A 127 -9.02 -9.76 6.34
N THR A 128 -10.07 -10.50 6.68
CA THR A 128 -10.62 -11.54 5.79
C THR A 128 -12.12 -11.34 5.65
N GLN A 129 -12.65 -11.51 4.45
CA GLN A 129 -14.07 -11.39 4.14
C GLN A 129 -14.49 -12.36 3.05
N GLU A 130 -15.64 -13.00 3.24
CA GLU A 130 -16.29 -13.75 2.16
C GLU A 130 -17.06 -12.80 1.23
N LEU A 131 -16.87 -12.96 -0.06
CA LEU A 131 -17.63 -12.31 -1.12
C LEU A 131 -18.50 -13.35 -1.81
N LYS A 132 -19.82 -13.13 -1.81
CA LYS A 132 -20.77 -14.03 -2.45
C LYS A 132 -20.99 -13.67 -3.90
N SER A 133 -20.77 -14.64 -4.78
CA SER A 133 -20.96 -14.52 -6.23
C SER A 133 -20.36 -13.24 -6.82
N PRO A 134 -19.08 -12.92 -6.54
CA PRO A 134 -18.48 -11.72 -7.10
C PRO A 134 -18.38 -11.80 -8.62
N GLU A 135 -18.39 -10.64 -9.28
CA GLU A 135 -18.00 -10.55 -10.69
C GLU A 135 -16.53 -10.95 -10.81
N LYS A 136 -16.22 -11.74 -11.84
CA LYS A 136 -14.89 -12.34 -12.02
C LYS A 136 -14.16 -11.63 -13.14
N TRP A 137 -12.90 -11.37 -12.92
CA TRP A 137 -12.04 -10.84 -13.97
C TRP A 137 -11.74 -11.93 -15.01
N SER A 138 -11.86 -11.57 -16.27
CA SER A 138 -11.30 -12.33 -17.38
C SER A 138 -10.81 -11.38 -18.47
N ALA A 139 -10.05 -11.88 -19.44
CA ALA A 139 -9.59 -11.05 -20.56
C ALA A 139 -10.76 -10.50 -21.41
N GLU A 140 -11.88 -11.21 -21.44
CA GLU A 140 -13.10 -10.83 -22.14
C GLU A 140 -13.97 -9.87 -21.33
N THR A 141 -13.94 -10.02 -19.99
CA THR A 141 -14.69 -9.19 -19.03
C THR A 141 -13.75 -8.76 -17.91
N PRO A 142 -12.94 -7.74 -18.12
CA PRO A 142 -11.90 -7.33 -17.19
C PRO A 142 -12.48 -6.50 -16.00
N TYR A 143 -13.43 -7.10 -15.28
CA TYR A 143 -14.05 -6.46 -14.13
C TYR A 143 -13.09 -6.30 -12.96
N LEU A 144 -13.02 -5.12 -12.38
CA LEU A 144 -12.15 -4.82 -11.24
C LEU A 144 -12.91 -4.15 -10.12
N TYR A 145 -12.70 -4.66 -8.93
CA TYR A 145 -13.08 -4.01 -7.68
C TYR A 145 -12.01 -3.01 -7.23
N THR A 146 -12.39 -2.10 -6.35
CA THR A 146 -11.46 -1.19 -5.66
C THR A 146 -11.54 -1.46 -4.17
N ALA A 147 -10.41 -1.84 -3.57
CA ALA A 147 -10.25 -1.88 -2.13
C ALA A 147 -9.71 -0.52 -1.65
N VAL A 148 -10.38 0.07 -0.65
CA VAL A 148 -9.92 1.27 0.06
C VAL A 148 -9.60 0.86 1.48
N ILE A 149 -8.33 1.02 1.88
CA ILE A 149 -7.83 0.69 3.21
C ILE A 149 -7.59 2.00 3.95
N THR A 150 -8.18 2.14 5.13
CA THR A 150 -8.12 3.34 5.95
C THR A 150 -7.50 3.02 7.30
N LEU A 151 -6.48 3.76 7.69
CA LEU A 151 -5.90 3.73 9.03
C LEU A 151 -6.51 4.85 9.87
N LYS A 152 -7.03 4.51 11.05
CA LYS A 152 -7.63 5.46 12.01
C LYS A 152 -6.93 5.38 13.36
N ASP A 153 -6.88 6.51 14.07
CA ASP A 153 -6.43 6.54 15.45
C ASP A 153 -7.54 6.07 16.42
N SER A 154 -7.23 6.01 17.71
CA SER A 154 -8.16 5.60 18.77
C SER A 154 -9.38 6.50 18.95
N GLU A 155 -9.33 7.71 18.41
CA GLU A 155 -10.47 8.66 18.41
C GLU A 155 -11.34 8.51 17.15
N GLY A 156 -10.92 7.63 16.22
CA GLY A 156 -11.60 7.39 14.94
C GLY A 156 -11.24 8.39 13.85
N ASN A 157 -10.21 9.23 14.04
CA ASN A 157 -9.76 10.14 13.01
C ASN A 157 -8.94 9.39 11.95
N GLU A 158 -9.22 9.63 10.69
CA GLU A 158 -8.43 9.15 9.56
C GLU A 158 -7.01 9.70 9.60
N LYS A 159 -6.02 8.80 9.58
CA LYS A 159 -4.60 9.14 9.47
C LYS A 159 -4.11 8.99 8.04
N GLU A 160 -4.53 7.95 7.37
CA GLU A 160 -4.15 7.66 5.99
C GLU A 160 -5.22 6.78 5.33
N ALA A 161 -5.41 6.97 4.02
CA ALA A 161 -6.18 6.07 3.19
C ALA A 161 -5.38 5.72 1.93
N VAL A 162 -5.35 4.43 1.60
CA VAL A 162 -4.71 3.90 0.39
C VAL A 162 -5.70 3.03 -0.37
N SER A 163 -5.48 2.85 -1.67
CA SER A 163 -6.38 2.03 -2.48
C SER A 163 -5.66 1.25 -3.56
N THR A 164 -6.27 0.14 -3.96
CA THR A 164 -5.83 -0.65 -5.11
C THR A 164 -7.02 -1.25 -5.83
N LYS A 165 -6.80 -1.62 -7.10
CA LYS A 165 -7.76 -2.42 -7.86
C LYS A 165 -7.36 -3.88 -7.82
N PHE A 166 -8.35 -4.76 -7.77
CA PHE A 166 -8.18 -6.22 -7.82
C PHE A 166 -9.36 -6.87 -8.56
N GLY A 167 -9.18 -8.10 -9.04
CA GLY A 167 -10.20 -8.88 -9.73
C GLY A 167 -9.92 -10.35 -9.68
#